data_9ab1ab736ca1a22cf0850ba23e67c946
#
_entry.id   9ab1ab736ca1a22cf0850ba23e67c946
#
_cell.length_a   1.000
_cell.length_b   1.000
_cell.length_c   1.000
_cell.angle_alpha   90.00
_cell.angle_beta   90.00
_cell.angle_gamma   90.00
#
_symmetry.space_group_name_H-M   'P 1'
#
loop_
_entity.id
_entity.type
_entity.pdbx_description
1 polymer ?
#
loop_
_entity_poly.entity_id
_entity_poly.type
_entity_poly.pdbx_seq_one_letter_code
_entity_poly.pdbx_strand_id
1 'polypeptide(L)'
;MKKVQASVAALLALVLLTSLSACAPAKLSMENVTAIIDTRLAEEYNKSHMVGAINIEMESGGFSAEASALKNEGTIYIYGETEEQVIQAVLEMRDLGFXSVINVGTFADAQNVLPLKVNK
;
A
#
# COMPACT_ATOMS: atom_id res chain seq x y z
N MET A 1 -17.62 43.78 -23.17
CA MET A 1 -17.89 42.38 -23.52
C MET A 1 -16.60 41.59 -23.76
N LYS A 2 -15.68 42.12 -24.54
CA LYS A 2 -14.44 41.42 -24.85
C LYS A 2 -13.59 41.16 -23.59
N LYS A 3 -13.58 42.11 -22.66
CA LYS A 3 -12.81 41.99 -21.41
C LYS A 3 -13.34 40.90 -20.52
N VAL A 4 -14.69 40.71 -20.51
CA VAL A 4 -15.31 39.64 -19.71
C VAL A 4 -14.93 38.26 -20.24
N GLN A 5 -14.91 38.11 -21.57
CA GLN A 5 -14.54 36.84 -22.19
C GLN A 5 -13.09 36.46 -21.91
N ALA A 6 -12.18 37.45 -21.92
CA ALA A 6 -10.77 37.22 -21.62
C ALA A 6 -10.59 36.75 -20.17
N SER A 7 -11.33 37.34 -19.25
CA SER A 7 -11.26 36.96 -17.83
C SER A 7 -11.73 35.53 -17.59
N VAL A 8 -12.80 35.14 -18.28
CA VAL A 8 -13.34 33.79 -18.14
C VAL A 8 -12.32 32.77 -18.65
N ALA A 9 -11.68 33.04 -19.77
CA ALA A 9 -10.66 32.15 -20.33
C ALA A 9 -9.49 31.98 -19.37
N ALA A 10 -9.04 33.04 -18.74
CA ALA A 10 -7.92 32.98 -17.79
C ALA A 10 -8.29 32.15 -16.57
N LEU A 11 -9.52 32.25 -16.07
CA LEU A 11 -9.97 31.48 -14.94
C LEU A 11 -10.04 29.98 -15.25
N LEU A 12 -10.48 29.64 -16.45
CA LEU A 12 -10.53 28.23 -16.87
C LEU A 12 -9.14 27.62 -16.95
N ALA A 13 -8.17 28.36 -17.45
CA ALA A 13 -6.80 27.88 -17.53
C ALA A 13 -6.22 27.60 -16.15
N LEU A 14 -6.52 28.49 -15.20
CA LEU A 14 -6.06 28.32 -13.82
C LEU A 14 -6.64 27.07 -13.17
N VAL A 15 -7.93 26.80 -13.40
CA VAL A 15 -8.58 25.62 -12.85
C VAL A 15 -7.95 24.34 -13.41
N LEU A 16 -7.63 24.30 -14.69
CA LEU A 16 -6.99 23.15 -15.30
C LEU A 16 -5.62 22.85 -14.69
N LEU A 17 -4.83 23.88 -14.43
CA LEU A 17 -3.52 23.74 -13.80
C LEU A 17 -3.66 23.15 -12.39
N THR A 18 -4.66 23.61 -11.64
CA THR A 18 -4.89 23.11 -10.30
C THR A 18 -5.27 21.63 -10.31
N SER A 19 -6.10 21.21 -11.28
CA SER A 19 -6.51 19.82 -11.41
C SER A 19 -5.33 18.89 -11.64
N LEU A 20 -4.38 19.31 -12.48
CA LEU A 20 -3.23 18.47 -12.81
C LEU A 20 -2.35 18.21 -11.59
N SER A 21 -2.23 19.18 -10.68
CA SER A 21 -1.36 19.02 -9.52
C SER A 21 -1.95 18.09 -8.46
N ALA A 22 -3.22 17.70 -8.59
CA ALA A 22 -3.90 16.84 -7.60
C ALA A 22 -3.81 15.35 -7.90
N CYS A 23 -3.03 14.94 -8.92
CA CYS A 23 -3.03 13.54 -9.37
C CYS A 23 -2.05 12.64 -8.61
N ALA A 24 -1.12 13.18 -7.83
CA ALA A 24 -0.14 12.37 -7.10
C ALA A 24 -0.82 11.60 -5.96
N PRO A 25 -0.54 10.28 -5.82
CA PRO A 25 -1.13 9.52 -4.72
C PRO A 25 -0.56 9.95 -3.37
N ALA A 26 -1.40 9.93 -2.36
CA ALA A 26 -0.97 10.23 -1.00
C ALA A 26 -0.24 9.04 -0.40
N LYS A 27 0.76 9.30 0.43
CA LYS A 27 1.46 8.25 1.17
C LYS A 27 0.62 7.79 2.35
N LEU A 28 0.74 6.51 2.69
CA LEU A 28 0.09 5.96 3.86
C LEU A 28 0.87 6.36 5.11
N SER A 29 0.14 6.50 6.22
CA SER A 29 0.76 6.81 7.50
C SER A 29 1.49 5.60 8.06
N MET A 30 2.63 5.82 8.69
CA MET A 30 3.34 4.76 9.41
C MET A 30 3.05 4.79 10.91
N GLU A 31 2.18 5.70 11.34
CA GLU A 31 1.82 5.80 12.76
C GLU A 31 1.01 4.59 13.20
N ASN A 32 1.40 3.97 14.29
CA ASN A 32 0.72 2.78 14.85
C ASN A 32 0.76 1.57 13.92
N VAL A 33 1.73 1.49 13.04
CA VAL A 33 1.90 0.31 12.20
C VAL A 33 2.68 -0.74 12.98
N THR A 34 2.06 -1.89 13.19
CA THR A 34 2.65 -3.00 13.95
C THR A 34 3.55 -3.86 13.08
N ALA A 35 3.14 -4.07 11.83
CA ALA A 35 3.90 -4.91 10.92
C ALA A 35 3.58 -4.54 9.48
N ILE A 36 4.54 -4.81 8.61
CA ILE A 36 4.37 -4.77 7.16
C ILE A 36 4.70 -6.17 6.68
N ILE A 37 3.75 -6.80 6.00
CA ILE A 37 3.93 -8.18 5.54
C ILE A 37 4.11 -8.19 4.03
N ASP A 38 5.18 -8.85 3.58
CA ASP A 38 5.45 -9.15 2.18
C ASP A 38 5.06 -10.59 1.96
N THR A 39 4.03 -10.83 1.16
CA THR A 39 3.49 -12.18 0.96
C THR A 39 4.12 -12.93 -0.20
N ARG A 40 5.10 -12.32 -0.87
CA ARG A 40 5.75 -12.94 -2.02
C ARG A 40 6.63 -14.11 -1.57
N LEU A 41 7.06 -14.91 -2.53
CA LEU A 41 8.02 -15.98 -2.25
C LEU A 41 9.28 -15.41 -1.60
N ALA A 42 9.90 -16.18 -0.72
CA ALA A 42 11.12 -15.76 -0.02
C ALA A 42 12.21 -15.35 -1.01
N GLU A 43 12.28 -16.03 -2.15
CA GLU A 43 13.25 -15.71 -3.18
C GLU A 43 13.09 -14.28 -3.69
N GLU A 44 11.84 -13.85 -3.92
CA GLU A 44 11.56 -12.49 -4.36
C GLU A 44 11.83 -11.47 -3.25
N TYR A 45 11.39 -11.78 -2.03
CA TYR A 45 11.64 -10.94 -0.87
C TYR A 45 13.14 -10.69 -0.69
N ASN A 46 13.93 -11.74 -0.83
CA ASN A 46 15.38 -11.63 -0.60
C ASN A 46 16.09 -10.78 -1.67
N LYS A 47 15.51 -10.70 -2.88
CA LYS A 47 16.05 -9.81 -3.91
C LYS A 47 15.86 -8.35 -3.54
N SER A 48 14.68 -8.01 -3.08
CA SER A 48 14.36 -6.65 -2.63
C SER A 48 13.00 -6.66 -1.94
N HIS A 49 12.82 -5.80 -0.97
CA HIS A 49 11.55 -5.65 -0.27
C HIS A 49 11.50 -4.26 0.39
N MET A 50 10.32 -3.86 0.84
CA MET A 50 10.19 -2.58 1.55
C MET A 50 10.91 -2.68 2.88
N VAL A 51 11.70 -1.66 3.21
CA VAL A 51 12.43 -1.63 4.48
C VAL A 51 11.46 -1.83 5.65
N GLY A 52 11.76 -2.78 6.51
CA GLY A 52 10.94 -3.10 7.67
C GLY A 52 9.91 -4.18 7.44
N ALA A 53 9.71 -4.61 6.20
CA ALA A 53 8.73 -5.66 5.91
C ALA A 53 9.26 -7.02 6.35
N ILE A 54 8.35 -7.86 6.85
CA ILE A 54 8.65 -9.26 7.14
C ILE A 54 8.04 -10.11 6.05
N ASN A 55 8.63 -11.26 5.79
CA ASN A 55 8.18 -12.17 4.76
C ASN A 55 7.33 -13.28 5.36
N ILE A 56 6.06 -13.33 4.95
CA ILE A 56 5.18 -14.45 5.28
C ILE A 56 4.53 -14.88 3.97
N GLU A 57 5.04 -15.95 3.39
CA GLU A 57 4.60 -16.39 2.05
C GLU A 57 3.15 -16.86 2.05
N MET A 58 2.41 -16.43 1.03
CA MET A 58 1.06 -16.96 0.82
C MET A 58 1.08 -18.34 0.16
N GLU A 59 2.02 -18.57 -0.75
CA GLU A 59 2.01 -19.81 -1.54
C GLU A 59 2.46 -21.02 -0.76
N SER A 60 3.17 -20.83 0.34
CA SER A 60 3.70 -21.97 1.11
C SER A 60 2.63 -22.73 1.87
N GLY A 61 1.46 -22.14 2.08
CA GLY A 61 0.38 -22.75 2.83
C GLY A 61 0.44 -22.54 4.32
N GLY A 62 1.50 -21.89 4.82
CA GLY A 62 1.65 -21.64 6.26
C GLY A 62 1.33 -20.23 6.70
N PHE A 63 0.67 -19.46 5.84
CA PHE A 63 0.47 -18.04 6.13
C PHE A 63 -0.27 -17.80 7.45
N SER A 64 -1.42 -18.46 7.63
CA SER A 64 -2.22 -18.24 8.83
C SER A 64 -1.47 -18.59 10.10
N ALA A 65 -0.72 -19.69 10.09
CA ALA A 65 0.05 -20.11 11.26
C ALA A 65 1.11 -19.07 11.63
N GLU A 66 1.85 -18.58 10.64
CA GLU A 66 2.89 -17.57 10.91
C GLU A 66 2.27 -16.23 11.31
N ALA A 67 1.19 -15.82 10.61
CA ALA A 67 0.56 -14.54 10.90
C ALA A 67 -0.07 -14.52 12.28
N SER A 68 -0.53 -15.67 12.78
CA SER A 68 -1.18 -15.72 14.09
C SER A 68 -0.22 -15.37 15.23
N ALA A 69 1.09 -15.40 14.99
CA ALA A 69 2.07 -15.05 16.00
C ALA A 69 2.24 -13.53 16.14
N LEU A 70 1.71 -12.75 15.21
CA LEU A 70 1.83 -11.30 15.27
C LEU A 70 0.91 -10.72 16.34
N LYS A 71 1.30 -9.59 16.90
CA LYS A 71 0.46 -8.90 17.86
C LYS A 71 -0.76 -8.31 17.16
N ASN A 72 -1.93 -8.52 17.73
CA ASN A 72 -3.18 -7.98 17.21
C ASN A 72 -3.44 -6.61 17.83
N GLU A 73 -2.64 -5.65 17.43
CA GLU A 73 -2.79 -4.26 17.85
C GLU A 73 -2.20 -3.38 16.75
N GLY A 74 -2.68 -2.16 16.65
CA GLY A 74 -2.24 -1.25 15.62
C GLY A 74 -2.67 -1.73 14.24
N THR A 75 -1.98 -1.25 13.23
CA THR A 75 -2.30 -1.52 11.83
C THR A 75 -1.25 -2.44 11.22
N ILE A 76 -1.71 -3.37 10.40
CA ILE A 76 -0.84 -4.25 9.64
C ILE A 76 -1.05 -3.95 8.16
N TYR A 77 0.03 -3.65 7.46
CA TYR A 77 0.03 -3.43 6.02
C TYR A 77 0.47 -4.72 5.32
N ILE A 78 -0.18 -5.05 4.21
CA ILE A 78 0.18 -6.25 3.45
C ILE A 78 0.33 -5.89 1.98
N TYR A 79 1.44 -6.31 1.38
CA TYR A 79 1.64 -6.23 -0.06
C TYR A 79 2.15 -7.58 -0.56
N GLY A 80 2.05 -7.78 -1.87
CA GLY A 80 2.44 -9.07 -2.42
C GLY A 80 2.77 -9.04 -3.89
N GLU A 81 2.70 -10.21 -4.51
CA GLU A 81 3.01 -10.36 -5.92
C GLU A 81 1.85 -9.87 -6.79
N THR A 82 0.63 -10.23 -6.43
CA THR A 82 -0.58 -9.87 -7.17
C THR A 82 -1.62 -9.32 -6.22
N GLU A 83 -2.57 -8.58 -6.77
CA GLU A 83 -3.68 -8.06 -5.99
C GLU A 83 -4.49 -9.19 -5.34
N GLU A 84 -4.73 -10.25 -6.11
CA GLU A 84 -5.49 -11.40 -5.59
C GLU A 84 -4.81 -12.05 -4.40
N GLN A 85 -3.49 -12.16 -4.46
CA GLN A 85 -2.72 -12.75 -3.36
C GLN A 85 -2.89 -11.91 -2.09
N VAL A 86 -2.84 -10.59 -2.21
CA VAL A 86 -2.96 -9.71 -1.06
C VAL A 86 -4.39 -9.75 -0.50
N ILE A 87 -5.39 -9.79 -1.37
CA ILE A 87 -6.79 -9.90 -0.92
C ILE A 87 -6.94 -11.18 -0.08
N GLN A 88 -6.40 -12.29 -0.55
CA GLN A 88 -6.47 -13.54 0.18
C GLN A 88 -5.79 -13.43 1.55
N ALA A 89 -4.62 -12.80 1.59
CA ALA A 89 -3.89 -12.63 2.85
C ALA A 89 -4.70 -11.78 3.84
N VAL A 90 -5.31 -10.70 3.36
CA VAL A 90 -6.13 -9.84 4.21
C VAL A 90 -7.31 -10.62 4.78
N LEU A 91 -7.96 -11.43 3.95
CA LEU A 91 -9.10 -12.24 4.41
C LEU A 91 -8.66 -13.24 5.47
N GLU A 92 -7.52 -13.89 5.28
CA GLU A 92 -7.01 -14.83 6.29
C GLU A 92 -6.69 -14.13 7.61
N MET A 93 -6.08 -12.93 7.54
CA MET A 93 -5.79 -12.15 8.74
C MET A 93 -7.06 -11.79 9.48
N ARG A 94 -8.09 -11.38 8.75
CA ARG A 94 -9.37 -11.04 9.37
C ARG A 94 -10.03 -12.25 10.02
N ASP A 95 -9.91 -13.40 9.38
CA ASP A 95 -10.42 -14.65 9.99
C ASP A 95 -9.69 -14.97 11.29
N LEU A 96 -8.42 -14.59 11.39
CA LEU A 96 -7.64 -14.76 12.63
C LEU A 96 -8.00 -13.74 13.71
N GLY A 97 -8.82 -12.76 13.38
CA GLY A 97 -9.27 -11.77 14.36
C GLY A 97 -8.54 -10.43 14.32
N PHE A 98 -7.70 -10.21 13.34
CA PHE A 98 -7.02 -8.90 13.23
C PHE A 98 -7.98 -7.86 12.69
N UNK A 99 -7.76 -6.85 13.28
CA UNK A 99 -8.74 -5.92 13.02
C UNK A 99 -8.42 -4.95 12.02
N SER A 100 -7.29 -4.48 12.17
CA SER A 100 -6.88 -3.38 11.30
C SER A 100 -5.81 -3.87 10.32
N VAL A 101 -6.27 -4.38 9.19
CA VAL A 101 -5.40 -4.94 8.15
C VAL A 101 -5.68 -4.21 6.85
N ILE A 102 -4.65 -3.65 6.24
CA ILE A 102 -4.77 -2.80 5.06
C ILE A 102 -4.09 -3.46 3.87
N ASN A 103 -4.84 -3.62 2.79
CA ASN A 103 -4.32 -4.10 1.51
C ASN A 103 -3.55 -2.96 0.85
N VAL A 104 -2.23 -3.10 0.74
CA VAL A 104 -1.40 -2.09 0.10
C VAL A 104 -1.25 -2.36 -1.41
N GLY A 105 -1.58 -3.57 -1.85
CA GLY A 105 -1.48 -3.92 -3.26
C GLY A 105 -0.23 -4.71 -3.58
N THR A 106 0.26 -4.54 -4.78
CA THR A 106 1.48 -5.25 -5.21
C THR A 106 2.72 -4.59 -4.62
N PHE A 107 3.87 -5.24 -4.81
CA PHE A 107 5.15 -4.64 -4.43
C PHE A 107 5.35 -3.28 -5.11
N ALA A 108 4.96 -3.18 -6.39
CA ALA A 108 5.05 -1.88 -7.08
C ALA A 108 4.17 -0.83 -6.42
N ASP A 109 2.94 -1.22 -6.05
CA ASP A 109 2.04 -0.30 -5.34
C ASP A 109 2.66 0.14 -4.01
N ALA A 110 3.25 -0.79 -3.27
CA ALA A 110 3.87 -0.48 -1.98
C ALA A 110 4.96 0.58 -2.14
N GLN A 111 5.75 0.48 -3.20
CA GLN A 111 6.80 1.45 -3.45
C GLN A 111 6.24 2.85 -3.69
N ASN A 112 5.01 2.94 -4.20
CA ASN A 112 4.39 4.24 -4.47
C ASN A 112 3.71 4.85 -3.25
N VAL A 113 3.13 4.01 -2.37
CA VAL A 113 2.30 4.55 -1.29
C VAL A 113 2.93 4.47 0.10
N LEU A 114 3.93 3.62 0.31
CA LEU A 114 4.60 3.57 1.61
C LEU A 114 5.77 4.55 1.61
N PRO A 115 5.91 5.37 2.67
CA PRO A 115 7.03 6.32 2.76
C PRO A 115 8.29 5.62 3.27
N LEU A 116 8.70 4.56 2.59
CA LEU A 116 9.81 3.72 2.99
C LEU A 116 10.69 3.44 1.78
N LYS A 117 11.93 3.11 2.05
CA LYS A 117 12.87 2.74 1.00
C LYS A 117 12.73 1.26 0.66
N VAL A 118 13.29 0.87 -0.47
CA VAL A 118 13.39 -0.52 -0.87
C VAL A 118 14.74 -1.04 -0.40
N ASN A 119 14.74 -2.17 0.29
CA ASN A 119 15.94 -2.86 0.74
C ASN A 119 16.34 -3.86 -0.35
N LYS A 120 17.56 -3.76 -0.84
CA LYS A 120 18.05 -4.66 -1.88
C LYS A 120 19.16 -5.56 -1.36
#